data_b43c8e0e8f1983ed8dbd001678a03a42
#
_entry.id   b43c8e0e8f1983ed8dbd001678a03a42
#
_cell.length_a   1.000
_cell.length_b   1.000
_cell.length_c   1.000
_cell.angle_alpha   90.00
_cell.angle_beta   90.00
_cell.angle_gamma   90.00
#
_symmetry.space_group_name_H-M   'P 1'
#
loop_
_entity.id
_entity.type
_entity.pdbx_description
1 polymer ?
#
loop_
_entity_poly.entity_id
_entity_poly.type
_entity_poly.pdbx_seq_one_letter_code
_entity_poly.pdbx_strand_id
1 'polypeptide(L)'
;MVNTMINKTNKSSLDVVGIGNAIVDVLTTTDDSLLKRLSFDKGSMTLIDENKAKELYEITTNRIQKSGGSVANSLACISQLGGKAAFIGRVKNDKLGEIFIEEISSTGTIFKTPTSSVGPSTARCLIFVTPDAQRTMCTYLGASVLLEPKDLDLSIVREAKILYLEGYLWDNPAAKNAFIKAAEIAKNSGRKVALSLSDSFCVTRHRKSFLTLVEDYIDILFANEEEITSLYKTSNLNFAIEQLKKKCELAAITVGKNGSILISNGKEIIIDPYVLGKAIDTTGAGDLYAGGFLKGLSDGLSPVMSANIGSVCAGHIVTKLGSRSSADLSNLIKLHLNINI
;
A
#
# COMPACT_ATOMS: atom_id res chain seq x y z
N MET A 1 36.84 -32.29 19.56
CA MET A 1 36.11 -31.06 19.94
C MET A 1 35.26 -30.66 18.76
N VAL A 2 33.98 -30.98 18.77
CA VAL A 2 33.03 -30.67 17.71
C VAL A 2 32.47 -29.27 18.03
N ASN A 3 32.81 -28.29 17.19
CA ASN A 3 32.30 -26.94 17.30
C ASN A 3 30.82 -26.94 16.91
N THR A 4 29.94 -26.88 17.88
CA THR A 4 28.51 -26.66 17.71
C THR A 4 28.34 -25.20 17.28
N MET A 5 28.21 -24.92 15.98
CA MET A 5 27.72 -23.65 15.48
C MET A 5 26.27 -23.49 15.95
N ILE A 6 26.09 -22.69 16.99
CA ILE A 6 24.77 -22.22 17.41
C ILE A 6 24.24 -21.33 16.28
N ASN A 7 23.29 -21.87 15.51
CA ASN A 7 22.46 -21.06 14.63
C ASN A 7 21.71 -20.05 15.51
N LYS A 8 22.26 -18.84 15.64
CA LYS A 8 21.49 -17.68 16.09
C LYS A 8 20.40 -17.44 15.04
N THR A 9 19.21 -17.95 15.31
CA THR A 9 18.01 -17.48 14.62
C THR A 9 17.95 -15.98 14.87
N ASN A 10 18.33 -15.19 13.87
CA ASN A 10 18.20 -13.73 13.92
C ASN A 10 16.71 -13.41 14.07
N LYS A 11 16.29 -13.16 15.33
CA LYS A 11 14.92 -12.78 15.63
C LYS A 11 14.67 -11.45 14.90
N SER A 12 13.77 -11.48 13.92
CA SER A 12 13.40 -10.29 13.14
C SER A 12 12.97 -9.18 14.09
N SER A 13 13.54 -7.98 13.91
CA SER A 13 13.22 -6.81 14.73
C SER A 13 12.01 -6.05 14.20
N LEU A 14 11.66 -6.25 12.91
CA LEU A 14 10.54 -5.62 12.21
C LEU A 14 9.58 -6.68 11.65
N ASP A 15 8.29 -6.39 11.67
CA ASP A 15 7.28 -7.23 11.06
C ASP A 15 7.23 -7.00 9.56
N VAL A 16 7.07 -5.75 9.13
CA VAL A 16 6.98 -5.39 7.73
C VAL A 16 7.82 -4.16 7.44
N VAL A 17 8.62 -4.20 6.37
CA VAL A 17 9.19 -3.01 5.74
C VAL A 17 8.52 -2.80 4.39
N GLY A 18 8.02 -1.59 4.13
CA GLY A 18 7.36 -1.27 2.87
C GLY A 18 8.15 -0.26 2.05
N ILE A 19 8.10 -0.42 0.73
CA ILE A 19 8.65 0.53 -0.24
C ILE A 19 7.51 1.06 -1.09
N GLY A 20 7.30 2.38 -1.09
CA GLY A 20 6.16 3.00 -1.77
C GLY A 20 6.33 4.49 -2.03
N ASN A 21 5.30 5.07 -2.63
CA ASN A 21 5.22 6.51 -2.86
C ASN A 21 4.99 7.27 -1.54
N ALA A 22 5.91 8.17 -1.21
CA ALA A 22 5.75 9.11 -0.11
C ALA A 22 4.96 10.33 -0.60
N ILE A 23 3.65 10.34 -0.37
CA ILE A 23 2.72 11.36 -0.86
C ILE A 23 2.05 12.05 0.32
N VAL A 24 1.88 13.38 0.28
CA VAL A 24 1.03 14.10 1.22
C VAL A 24 -0.36 14.25 0.63
N ASP A 25 -1.36 13.68 1.29
CA ASP A 25 -2.76 13.93 0.98
C ASP A 25 -3.19 15.28 1.54
N VAL A 26 -3.68 16.14 0.66
CA VAL A 26 -4.16 17.50 0.98
C VAL A 26 -5.65 17.55 0.72
N LEU A 27 -6.44 17.32 1.77
CA LEU A 27 -7.89 17.31 1.67
C LEU A 27 -8.44 18.72 1.86
N THR A 28 -9.39 19.08 1.01
CA THR A 28 -10.17 20.32 1.14
C THR A 28 -11.62 20.08 0.72
N THR A 29 -12.55 20.78 1.38
CA THR A 29 -13.95 20.79 0.93
C THR A 29 -14.12 21.78 -0.21
N THR A 30 -14.96 21.45 -1.19
CA THR A 30 -15.24 22.30 -2.35
C THR A 30 -16.68 22.12 -2.81
N ASP A 31 -17.12 22.93 -3.75
CA ASP A 31 -18.35 22.77 -4.50
C ASP A 31 -18.09 22.28 -5.96
N ASP A 32 -19.16 21.87 -6.61
CA ASP A 32 -19.10 21.42 -8.00
C ASP A 32 -18.66 22.52 -8.97
N SER A 33 -18.87 23.81 -8.62
CA SER A 33 -18.53 24.94 -9.47
C SER A 33 -17.01 25.10 -9.60
N LEU A 34 -16.26 24.85 -8.53
CA LEU A 34 -14.80 24.88 -8.57
C LEU A 34 -14.26 23.77 -9.48
N LEU A 35 -14.76 22.55 -9.36
CA LEU A 35 -14.31 21.42 -10.20
C LEU A 35 -14.56 21.69 -11.68
N LYS A 36 -15.76 22.22 -12.04
CA LYS A 36 -16.08 22.63 -13.40
C LYS A 36 -15.14 23.72 -13.93
N ARG A 37 -14.86 24.74 -13.10
CA ARG A 37 -13.94 25.84 -13.47
C ARG A 37 -12.51 25.34 -13.70
N LEU A 38 -12.10 24.32 -12.95
CA LEU A 38 -10.79 23.69 -13.08
C LEU A 38 -10.75 22.59 -14.15
N SER A 39 -11.90 22.28 -14.78
CA SER A 39 -12.05 21.24 -15.81
C SER A 39 -11.65 19.84 -15.33
N PHE A 40 -11.98 19.50 -14.09
CA PHE A 40 -11.80 18.15 -13.55
C PHE A 40 -13.12 17.39 -13.54
N ASP A 41 -13.06 16.14 -13.96
CA ASP A 41 -14.18 15.21 -13.85
C ASP A 41 -14.38 14.81 -12.40
N LYS A 42 -15.57 15.09 -11.86
CA LYS A 42 -15.92 14.75 -10.48
C LYS A 42 -15.77 13.25 -10.20
N GLY A 43 -15.13 12.92 -9.11
CA GLY A 43 -14.94 11.53 -8.71
C GLY A 43 -13.76 10.83 -9.40
N SER A 44 -13.00 11.53 -10.25
CA SER A 44 -11.84 10.98 -10.96
C SER A 44 -10.51 11.23 -10.24
N MET A 45 -9.47 10.51 -10.68
CA MET A 45 -8.07 10.80 -10.35
C MET A 45 -7.34 11.25 -11.61
N THR A 46 -6.64 12.38 -11.51
CA THR A 46 -5.85 12.95 -12.60
C THR A 46 -4.42 13.18 -12.15
N LEU A 47 -3.46 12.70 -12.93
CA LEU A 47 -2.04 13.07 -12.73
C LEU A 47 -1.82 14.48 -13.25
N ILE A 48 -1.14 15.29 -12.45
CA ILE A 48 -0.83 16.70 -12.77
C ILE A 48 0.67 16.96 -12.64
N ASP A 49 1.14 18.03 -13.30
CA ASP A 49 2.50 18.50 -13.18
C ASP A 49 2.74 19.38 -11.94
N GLU A 50 4.00 19.77 -11.71
CA GLU A 50 4.41 20.56 -10.53
C GLU A 50 3.76 21.96 -10.52
N ASN A 51 3.60 22.60 -11.68
CA ASN A 51 3.03 23.95 -11.75
C ASN A 51 1.54 23.92 -11.41
N LYS A 52 0.80 22.94 -11.99
CA LYS A 52 -0.61 22.73 -11.66
C LYS A 52 -0.80 22.34 -10.20
N ALA A 53 0.09 21.53 -9.64
CA ALA A 53 0.04 21.17 -8.23
C ALA A 53 0.28 22.36 -7.30
N LYS A 54 1.16 23.29 -7.66
CA LYS A 54 1.36 24.56 -6.92
C LYS A 54 0.14 25.45 -7.01
N GLU A 55 -0.38 25.69 -8.22
CA GLU A 55 -1.59 26.48 -8.46
C GLU A 55 -2.76 25.97 -7.61
N LEU A 56 -3.05 24.68 -7.70
CA LEU A 56 -4.15 24.07 -6.96
C LEU A 56 -3.94 24.14 -5.45
N TYR A 57 -2.69 23.95 -4.99
CA TYR A 57 -2.35 24.06 -3.58
C TYR A 57 -2.59 25.47 -3.03
N GLU A 58 -2.32 26.52 -3.79
CA GLU A 58 -2.52 27.92 -3.38
C GLU A 58 -4.00 28.28 -3.26
N ILE A 59 -4.85 27.76 -4.12
CA ILE A 59 -6.31 28.04 -4.07
C ILE A 59 -7.06 27.19 -3.04
N THR A 60 -6.45 26.14 -2.48
CA THR A 60 -7.07 25.34 -1.43
C THR A 60 -7.03 26.07 -0.09
N THR A 61 -8.15 26.08 0.62
CA THR A 61 -8.30 26.66 1.97
C THR A 61 -8.70 25.57 2.96
N ASN A 62 -8.51 25.82 4.25
CA ASN A 62 -8.90 24.87 5.33
C ASN A 62 -8.39 23.44 5.08
N ARG A 63 -7.11 23.32 4.72
CA ARG A 63 -6.46 22.06 4.35
C ARG A 63 -6.28 21.16 5.55
N ILE A 64 -6.63 19.89 5.37
CA ILE A 64 -6.18 18.80 6.24
C ILE A 64 -5.07 18.07 5.47
N GLN A 65 -3.88 18.00 6.07
CA GLN A 65 -2.71 17.37 5.46
C GLN A 65 -2.33 16.13 6.25
N LYS A 66 -2.15 15.01 5.55
CA LYS A 66 -1.75 13.73 6.15
C LYS A 66 -0.76 13.02 5.24
N SER A 67 0.09 12.19 5.81
CA SER A 67 0.87 11.27 4.99
C SER A 67 -0.08 10.27 4.33
N GLY A 68 0.05 10.10 3.02
CA GLY A 68 -0.69 9.16 2.17
C GLY A 68 0.27 8.20 1.47
N GLY A 69 -0.23 7.53 0.44
CA GLY A 69 0.44 6.46 -0.28
C GLY A 69 -0.04 5.08 0.16
N SER A 70 -0.23 4.17 -0.80
CA SER A 70 -0.87 2.87 -0.58
C SER A 70 -0.13 2.04 0.47
N VAL A 71 1.17 1.80 0.26
CA VAL A 71 2.00 1.05 1.23
C VAL A 71 2.11 1.79 2.56
N ALA A 72 2.22 3.12 2.56
CA ALA A 72 2.26 3.90 3.81
C ALA A 72 0.98 3.74 4.63
N ASN A 73 -0.19 3.66 3.98
CA ASN A 73 -1.47 3.40 4.65
C ASN A 73 -1.52 1.98 5.26
N SER A 74 -1.04 0.98 4.51
CA SER A 74 -0.94 -0.40 5.00
C SER A 74 -0.02 -0.52 6.21
N LEU A 75 1.13 0.17 6.20
CA LEU A 75 2.08 0.16 7.32
C LEU A 75 1.54 0.89 8.56
N ALA A 76 0.80 1.98 8.35
CA ALA A 76 0.09 2.65 9.43
C ALA A 76 -0.95 1.72 10.08
N CYS A 77 -1.68 0.93 9.28
CA CYS A 77 -2.60 -0.09 9.78
C CYS A 77 -1.84 -1.16 10.60
N ILE A 78 -0.72 -1.67 10.10
CA ILE A 78 0.13 -2.63 10.81
C ILE A 78 0.59 -2.06 12.17
N SER A 79 1.04 -0.81 12.19
CA SER A 79 1.48 -0.13 13.43
C SER A 79 0.33 0.04 14.42
N GLN A 80 -0.87 0.40 13.95
CA GLN A 80 -2.08 0.48 14.79
C GLN A 80 -2.50 -0.88 15.38
N LEU A 81 -2.19 -1.97 14.69
CA LEU A 81 -2.37 -3.34 15.17
C LEU A 81 -1.21 -3.83 16.05
N GLY A 82 -0.37 -2.93 16.57
CA GLY A 82 0.76 -3.25 17.44
C GLY A 82 1.97 -3.86 16.73
N GLY A 83 1.98 -3.91 15.40
CA GLY A 83 3.11 -4.40 14.61
C GLY A 83 4.23 -3.38 14.49
N LYS A 84 5.44 -3.86 14.24
CA LYS A 84 6.63 -3.03 14.00
C LYS A 84 6.83 -2.84 12.50
N ALA A 85 6.45 -1.68 11.99
CA ALA A 85 6.51 -1.35 10.59
C ALA A 85 7.56 -0.27 10.27
N ALA A 86 8.19 -0.36 9.10
CA ALA A 86 9.08 0.67 8.59
C ALA A 86 8.75 0.99 7.13
N PHE A 87 8.85 2.26 6.75
CA PHE A 87 8.58 2.75 5.40
C PHE A 87 9.84 3.31 4.75
N ILE A 88 10.08 2.92 3.50
CA ILE A 88 11.12 3.47 2.62
C ILE A 88 10.40 4.18 1.47
N GLY A 89 10.65 5.47 1.33
CA GLY A 89 10.09 6.29 0.27
C GLY A 89 10.86 7.60 0.17
N ARG A 90 10.72 8.33 -0.95
CA ARG A 90 11.50 9.53 -1.18
C ARG A 90 10.65 10.78 -1.04
N VAL A 91 11.09 11.69 -0.18
CA VAL A 91 10.57 13.05 -0.01
C VAL A 91 11.66 14.07 -0.28
N LYS A 92 11.29 15.29 -0.64
CA LYS A 92 12.16 16.44 -0.72
C LYS A 92 12.36 17.04 0.67
N ASN A 93 13.47 17.70 0.90
CA ASN A 93 13.69 18.60 2.05
C ASN A 93 12.87 19.88 1.82
N ASP A 94 11.56 19.79 2.02
CA ASP A 94 10.58 20.87 1.90
C ASP A 94 9.47 20.69 2.93
N LYS A 95 8.56 21.68 3.03
CA LYS A 95 7.50 21.67 4.05
C LYS A 95 6.58 20.45 3.98
N LEU A 96 6.28 19.97 2.76
CA LEU A 96 5.45 18.75 2.62
C LEU A 96 6.23 17.50 3.01
N GLY A 97 7.55 17.47 2.77
CA GLY A 97 8.42 16.39 3.24
C GLY A 97 8.44 16.30 4.78
N GLU A 98 8.54 17.45 5.47
CA GLU A 98 8.43 17.50 6.93
C GLU A 98 7.09 16.94 7.41
N ILE A 99 5.97 17.41 6.82
CA ILE A 99 4.63 16.94 7.15
C ILE A 99 4.51 15.43 6.94
N PHE A 100 5.01 14.91 5.81
CA PHE A 100 4.98 13.46 5.57
C PHE A 100 5.70 12.68 6.67
N ILE A 101 6.91 13.12 7.05
CA ILE A 101 7.73 12.46 8.06
C ILE A 101 7.06 12.50 9.44
N GLU A 102 6.54 13.65 9.84
CA GLU A 102 5.83 13.80 11.11
C GLU A 102 4.59 12.90 11.17
N GLU A 103 3.76 12.97 10.14
CA GLU A 103 2.49 12.22 10.07
C GLU A 103 2.69 10.70 10.02
N ILE A 104 3.62 10.19 9.19
CA ILE A 104 3.87 8.75 9.12
C ILE A 104 4.48 8.24 10.43
N SER A 105 5.38 9.01 11.05
CA SER A 105 5.99 8.65 12.32
C SER A 105 4.98 8.66 13.46
N SER A 106 4.00 9.56 13.44
CA SER A 106 2.93 9.62 14.44
C SER A 106 2.07 8.36 14.48
N THR A 107 2.02 7.60 13.39
CA THR A 107 1.33 6.29 13.35
C THR A 107 2.10 5.17 14.03
N GLY A 108 3.35 5.40 14.44
CA GLY A 108 4.27 4.37 14.94
C GLY A 108 5.11 3.71 13.85
N THR A 109 4.93 4.11 12.57
CA THR A 109 5.73 3.60 11.44
C THR A 109 7.08 4.29 11.40
N ILE A 110 8.16 3.51 11.34
CA ILE A 110 9.53 4.02 11.28
C ILE A 110 9.81 4.57 9.87
N PHE A 111 10.27 5.82 9.77
CA PHE A 111 10.74 6.43 8.53
C PHE A 111 12.14 6.99 8.73
N LYS A 112 13.13 6.46 8.00
CA LYS A 112 14.54 6.87 8.11
C LYS A 112 15.19 7.21 6.78
N THR A 113 14.45 7.15 5.66
CA THR A 113 14.99 7.51 4.35
C THR A 113 15.42 8.99 4.38
N PRO A 114 16.68 9.31 4.02
CA PRO A 114 17.13 10.69 4.00
C PRO A 114 16.33 11.54 3.01
N THR A 115 16.00 12.76 3.39
CA THR A 115 15.33 13.72 2.51
C THR A 115 16.23 14.15 1.35
N SER A 116 15.68 14.33 0.16
CA SER A 116 16.44 14.79 -0.99
C SER A 116 16.64 16.32 -0.95
N SER A 117 17.88 16.79 -1.09
CA SER A 117 18.19 18.23 -1.22
C SER A 117 17.99 18.75 -2.65
N VAL A 118 17.89 17.86 -3.65
CA VAL A 118 17.78 18.19 -5.08
C VAL A 118 16.55 17.53 -5.72
N GLY A 119 16.16 18.01 -6.90
CA GLY A 119 15.05 17.44 -7.66
C GLY A 119 13.70 18.08 -7.34
N PRO A 120 12.59 17.47 -7.81
CA PRO A 120 11.24 18.00 -7.68
C PRO A 120 10.74 18.03 -6.24
N SER A 121 9.69 18.82 -5.98
CA SER A 121 9.08 18.92 -4.65
C SER A 121 8.45 17.59 -4.20
N THR A 122 8.21 17.46 -2.90
CA THR A 122 7.50 16.31 -2.32
C THR A 122 6.15 16.09 -3.00
N ALA A 123 5.82 14.82 -3.23
CA ALA A 123 4.57 14.40 -3.85
C ALA A 123 3.37 14.84 -3.01
N ARG A 124 2.28 15.19 -3.69
CA ARG A 124 1.01 15.57 -3.05
C ARG A 124 -0.17 15.11 -3.88
N CYS A 125 -1.21 14.69 -3.20
CA CYS A 125 -2.52 14.43 -3.77
C CYS A 125 -3.49 15.50 -3.24
N LEU A 126 -3.95 16.40 -4.13
CA LEU A 126 -4.96 17.38 -3.77
C LEU A 126 -6.33 16.72 -3.92
N ILE A 127 -7.05 16.58 -2.82
CA ILE A 127 -8.31 15.83 -2.75
C ILE A 127 -9.43 16.83 -2.46
N PHE A 128 -10.22 17.09 -3.49
CA PHE A 128 -11.39 17.96 -3.44
C PHE A 128 -12.61 17.13 -3.06
N VAL A 129 -13.21 17.41 -1.90
CA VAL A 129 -14.39 16.70 -1.37
C VAL A 129 -15.62 17.55 -1.55
N THR A 130 -16.57 17.12 -2.38
CA THR A 130 -17.86 17.79 -2.61
C THR A 130 -18.90 17.40 -1.54
N PRO A 131 -20.02 18.19 -1.36
CA PRO A 131 -21.01 17.95 -0.32
C PRO A 131 -21.68 16.57 -0.34
N ASP A 132 -21.70 15.91 -1.51
CA ASP A 132 -22.16 14.53 -1.67
C ASP A 132 -21.07 13.47 -1.39
N ALA A 133 -19.99 13.90 -0.74
CA ALA A 133 -18.82 13.09 -0.37
C ALA A 133 -18.03 12.49 -1.54
N GLN A 134 -18.25 12.97 -2.80
CA GLN A 134 -17.40 12.58 -3.92
C GLN A 134 -16.01 13.22 -3.79
N ARG A 135 -14.98 12.46 -4.17
CA ARG A 135 -13.58 12.88 -4.12
C ARG A 135 -13.01 13.00 -5.54
N THR A 136 -12.49 14.16 -5.85
CA THR A 136 -11.73 14.39 -7.08
C THR A 136 -10.28 14.58 -6.70
N MET A 137 -9.41 13.76 -7.23
CA MET A 137 -8.00 13.69 -6.85
C MET A 137 -7.11 14.22 -7.97
N CYS A 138 -6.22 15.14 -7.61
CA CYS A 138 -5.20 15.69 -8.50
C CYS A 138 -3.83 15.35 -7.92
N THR A 139 -3.15 14.37 -8.52
CA THR A 139 -1.93 13.78 -7.95
C THR A 139 -0.69 14.23 -8.70
N TYR A 140 0.22 14.84 -7.96
CA TYR A 140 1.59 15.14 -8.39
C TYR A 140 2.56 14.19 -7.68
N LEU A 141 3.24 13.37 -8.46
CA LEU A 141 4.10 12.31 -7.92
C LEU A 141 5.49 12.78 -7.46
N GLY A 142 5.96 13.94 -7.96
CA GLY A 142 7.14 14.66 -7.48
C GLY A 142 8.36 13.81 -7.19
N ALA A 143 8.93 14.01 -6.00
CA ALA A 143 10.12 13.29 -5.56
C ALA A 143 9.90 11.78 -5.36
N SER A 144 8.66 11.33 -5.11
CA SER A 144 8.39 9.94 -4.72
C SER A 144 8.78 8.93 -5.79
N VAL A 145 8.55 9.23 -7.07
CA VAL A 145 8.87 8.33 -8.18
C VAL A 145 10.38 8.29 -8.53
N LEU A 146 11.19 9.12 -7.89
CA LEU A 146 12.63 9.16 -8.10
C LEU A 146 13.40 8.33 -7.06
N LEU A 147 12.74 7.38 -6.40
CA LEU A 147 13.40 6.44 -5.50
C LEU A 147 14.45 5.63 -6.27
N GLU A 148 15.64 5.54 -5.69
CA GLU A 148 16.79 4.85 -6.29
C GLU A 148 17.37 3.78 -5.33
N PRO A 149 18.17 2.82 -5.83
CA PRO A 149 18.80 1.82 -4.98
C PRO A 149 19.67 2.38 -3.84
N LYS A 150 20.21 3.60 -3.98
CA LYS A 150 20.99 4.28 -2.93
C LYS A 150 20.16 4.81 -1.77
N ASP A 151 18.85 5.01 -2.00
CA ASP A 151 17.91 5.51 -0.99
C ASP A 151 17.44 4.37 -0.04
N LEU A 152 17.77 3.12 -0.37
CA LEU A 152 17.34 1.96 0.39
C LEU A 152 18.23 1.74 1.62
N ASP A 153 17.63 1.71 2.80
CA ASP A 153 18.27 1.10 3.97
C ASP A 153 18.10 -0.42 3.90
N LEU A 154 19.11 -1.09 3.33
CA LEU A 154 19.08 -2.54 3.18
C LEU A 154 19.21 -3.31 4.49
N SER A 155 19.60 -2.65 5.60
CA SER A 155 19.66 -3.29 6.91
C SER A 155 18.25 -3.60 7.40
N ILE A 156 17.31 -2.66 7.31
CA ILE A 156 15.92 -2.87 7.72
C ILE A 156 15.19 -3.87 6.82
N VAL A 157 15.57 -3.97 5.52
CA VAL A 157 15.03 -5.01 4.62
C VAL A 157 15.44 -6.40 5.11
N ARG A 158 16.69 -6.58 5.55
CA ARG A 158 17.16 -7.87 6.12
C ARG A 158 16.50 -8.21 7.45
N GLU A 159 16.16 -7.22 8.24
CA GLU A 159 15.58 -7.38 9.57
C GLU A 159 14.07 -7.63 9.56
N ALA A 160 13.35 -7.19 8.54
CA ALA A 160 11.91 -7.36 8.45
C ALA A 160 11.53 -8.81 8.14
N LYS A 161 10.40 -9.29 8.67
CA LYS A 161 9.84 -10.60 8.28
C LYS A 161 9.34 -10.58 6.85
N ILE A 162 8.74 -9.45 6.43
CA ILE A 162 8.13 -9.27 5.11
C ILE A 162 8.58 -7.93 4.51
N LEU A 163 9.04 -7.95 3.27
CA LEU A 163 9.20 -6.77 2.41
C LEU A 163 7.91 -6.57 1.62
N TYR A 164 7.30 -5.37 1.65
CA TYR A 164 6.08 -5.04 0.92
C TYR A 164 6.31 -3.95 -0.11
N LEU A 165 5.96 -4.22 -1.37
CA LEU A 165 6.26 -3.37 -2.54
C LEU A 165 4.97 -2.78 -3.12
N GLU A 166 5.04 -1.51 -3.56
CA GLU A 166 3.94 -0.75 -4.15
C GLU A 166 4.04 -0.72 -5.68
N GLY A 167 3.10 -1.33 -6.39
CA GLY A 167 3.08 -1.42 -7.85
C GLY A 167 3.11 -0.06 -8.56
N TYR A 168 2.56 1.00 -7.97
CA TYR A 168 2.61 2.36 -8.53
C TYR A 168 4.04 2.87 -8.82
N LEU A 169 5.05 2.42 -8.09
CA LEU A 169 6.44 2.80 -8.35
C LEU A 169 7.06 2.10 -9.56
N TRP A 170 6.37 1.13 -10.15
CA TRP A 170 6.90 0.33 -11.27
C TRP A 170 7.01 1.08 -12.60
N ASP A 171 6.53 2.32 -12.71
CA ASP A 171 6.68 3.15 -13.91
C ASP A 171 8.13 3.64 -14.11
N ASN A 172 8.87 3.95 -13.04
CA ASN A 172 10.22 4.52 -13.12
C ASN A 172 11.30 3.41 -13.14
N PRO A 173 12.22 3.42 -14.13
CA PRO A 173 13.30 2.42 -14.20
C PRO A 173 14.21 2.38 -12.95
N ALA A 174 14.50 3.52 -12.32
CA ALA A 174 15.31 3.55 -11.11
C ALA A 174 14.59 2.89 -9.93
N ALA A 175 13.28 3.12 -9.79
CA ALA A 175 12.46 2.48 -8.77
C ALA A 175 12.33 0.96 -9.01
N LYS A 176 12.23 0.51 -10.28
CA LYS A 176 12.30 -0.93 -10.62
C LYS A 176 13.58 -1.56 -10.11
N ASN A 177 14.73 -0.91 -10.35
CA ASN A 177 16.02 -1.41 -9.88
C ASN A 177 16.09 -1.43 -8.35
N ALA A 178 15.51 -0.44 -7.67
CA ALA A 178 15.41 -0.41 -6.22
C ALA A 178 14.58 -1.59 -5.70
N PHE A 179 13.42 -1.88 -6.32
CA PHE A 179 12.56 -3.00 -5.95
C PHE A 179 13.26 -4.35 -6.13
N ILE A 180 13.87 -4.60 -7.29
CA ILE A 180 14.59 -5.83 -7.57
C ILE A 180 15.70 -6.03 -6.54
N LYS A 181 16.51 -4.99 -6.29
CA LYS A 181 17.59 -5.05 -5.28
C LYS A 181 17.05 -5.35 -3.88
N ALA A 182 15.96 -4.72 -3.47
CA ALA A 182 15.35 -4.97 -2.17
C ALA A 182 14.79 -6.39 -2.08
N ALA A 183 14.11 -6.88 -3.13
CA ALA A 183 13.56 -8.23 -3.20
C ALA A 183 14.66 -9.30 -3.13
N GLU A 184 15.75 -9.12 -3.88
CA GLU A 184 16.93 -10.02 -3.81
C GLU A 184 17.52 -10.08 -2.39
N ILE A 185 17.68 -8.94 -1.73
CA ILE A 185 18.20 -8.88 -0.37
C ILE A 185 17.24 -9.56 0.62
N ALA A 186 15.94 -9.32 0.49
CA ALA A 186 14.93 -9.96 1.32
C ALA A 186 14.97 -11.50 1.14
N LYS A 187 14.93 -11.99 -0.10
CA LYS A 187 14.97 -13.44 -0.40
C LYS A 187 16.28 -14.09 0.09
N ASN A 188 17.43 -13.46 -0.16
CA ASN A 188 18.72 -13.95 0.32
C ASN A 188 18.84 -13.96 1.84
N SER A 189 18.00 -13.18 2.54
CA SER A 189 17.90 -13.14 3.99
C SER A 189 16.81 -14.07 4.56
N GLY A 190 16.16 -14.88 3.70
CA GLY A 190 15.06 -15.77 4.09
C GLY A 190 13.78 -15.03 4.46
N ARG A 191 13.57 -13.83 3.90
CA ARG A 191 12.38 -13.00 4.13
C ARG A 191 11.37 -13.17 3.01
N LYS A 192 10.09 -12.96 3.32
CA LYS A 192 9.01 -12.99 2.32
C LYS A 192 8.93 -11.65 1.59
N VAL A 193 8.56 -11.70 0.32
CA VAL A 193 8.32 -10.51 -0.50
C VAL A 193 6.85 -10.45 -0.88
N ALA A 194 6.19 -9.35 -0.53
CA ALA A 194 4.81 -9.07 -0.88
C ALA A 194 4.74 -7.93 -1.90
N LEU A 195 3.77 -7.98 -2.80
CA LEU A 195 3.50 -6.95 -3.81
C LEU A 195 2.02 -6.61 -3.85
N SER A 196 1.67 -5.32 -3.89
CA SER A 196 0.37 -4.86 -4.40
C SER A 196 0.53 -4.47 -5.87
N LEU A 197 -0.37 -4.95 -6.75
CA LEU A 197 -0.40 -4.50 -8.14
C LEU A 197 -0.82 -3.04 -8.28
N SER A 198 -1.58 -2.53 -7.33
CA SER A 198 -1.94 -1.12 -7.08
C SER A 198 -2.87 -0.48 -8.12
N ASP A 199 -2.67 -0.74 -9.43
CA ASP A 199 -3.39 -0.03 -10.50
C ASP A 199 -3.38 -0.82 -11.81
N SER A 200 -4.56 -1.01 -12.41
CA SER A 200 -4.73 -1.77 -13.67
C SER A 200 -4.05 -1.09 -14.88
N PHE A 201 -3.95 0.25 -14.89
CA PHE A 201 -3.28 0.96 -15.98
C PHE A 201 -1.76 0.78 -15.89
N CYS A 202 -1.18 0.84 -14.68
CA CYS A 202 0.22 0.55 -14.46
C CYS A 202 0.55 -0.90 -14.85
N VAL A 203 -0.26 -1.85 -14.43
CA VAL A 203 -0.14 -3.28 -14.81
C VAL A 203 -0.19 -3.45 -16.33
N THR A 204 -1.12 -2.78 -17.02
CA THR A 204 -1.27 -2.88 -18.48
C THR A 204 -0.04 -2.35 -19.21
N ARG A 205 0.53 -1.21 -18.78
CA ARG A 205 1.75 -0.64 -19.36
C ARG A 205 2.98 -1.53 -19.16
N HIS A 206 3.07 -2.20 -18.03
CA HIS A 206 4.26 -2.94 -17.60
C HIS A 206 4.03 -4.44 -17.42
N ARG A 207 2.98 -5.00 -18.04
CA ARG A 207 2.51 -6.38 -17.85
C ARG A 207 3.64 -7.42 -17.85
N LYS A 208 4.49 -7.40 -18.88
CA LYS A 208 5.58 -8.39 -19.01
C LYS A 208 6.53 -8.34 -17.81
N SER A 209 6.91 -7.15 -17.37
CA SER A 209 7.84 -7.01 -16.25
C SER A 209 7.16 -7.28 -14.90
N PHE A 210 5.85 -7.04 -14.76
CA PHE A 210 5.11 -7.48 -13.58
C PHE A 210 5.00 -9.00 -13.50
N LEU A 211 4.74 -9.68 -14.63
CA LEU A 211 4.73 -11.15 -14.66
C LEU A 211 6.08 -11.73 -14.23
N THR A 212 7.18 -11.19 -14.75
CA THR A 212 8.53 -11.57 -14.33
C THR A 212 8.76 -11.30 -12.85
N LEU A 213 8.36 -10.13 -12.33
CA LEU A 213 8.48 -9.80 -10.91
C LEU A 213 7.73 -10.79 -10.03
N VAL A 214 6.46 -11.09 -10.40
CA VAL A 214 5.62 -12.05 -9.66
C VAL A 214 6.24 -13.44 -9.66
N GLU A 215 6.75 -13.90 -10.80
CA GLU A 215 7.32 -15.25 -10.94
C GLU A 215 8.65 -15.41 -10.19
N ASP A 216 9.53 -14.39 -10.22
CA ASP A 216 10.89 -14.53 -9.72
C ASP A 216 11.05 -14.14 -8.25
N TYR A 217 10.21 -13.20 -7.76
CA TYR A 217 10.46 -12.57 -6.46
C TYR A 217 9.29 -12.63 -5.48
N ILE A 218 8.03 -12.71 -5.94
CA ILE A 218 6.88 -12.47 -5.07
C ILE A 218 6.38 -13.74 -4.40
N ASP A 219 6.33 -13.72 -3.07
CA ASP A 219 5.74 -14.77 -2.25
C ASP A 219 4.26 -14.51 -1.93
N ILE A 220 3.86 -13.21 -1.87
CA ILE A 220 2.51 -12.78 -1.48
C ILE A 220 2.04 -11.71 -2.45
N LEU A 221 0.91 -11.94 -3.14
CA LEU A 221 0.35 -10.97 -4.08
C LEU A 221 -0.98 -10.41 -3.58
N PHE A 222 -1.11 -9.09 -3.62
CA PHE A 222 -2.38 -8.38 -3.45
C PHE A 222 -2.80 -7.76 -4.77
N ALA A 223 -4.05 -7.98 -5.16
CA ALA A 223 -4.65 -7.38 -6.33
C ALA A 223 -6.17 -7.25 -6.14
N ASN A 224 -6.81 -6.39 -6.93
CA ASN A 224 -8.23 -6.47 -7.16
C ASN A 224 -8.55 -7.24 -8.44
N GLU A 225 -9.87 -7.44 -8.72
CA GLU A 225 -10.34 -8.15 -9.91
C GLU A 225 -9.83 -7.52 -11.21
N GLU A 226 -9.82 -6.17 -11.30
CA GLU A 226 -9.39 -5.45 -12.49
C GLU A 226 -7.88 -5.55 -12.70
N GLU A 227 -7.10 -5.46 -11.65
CA GLU A 227 -5.64 -5.57 -11.69
C GLU A 227 -5.19 -6.96 -12.14
N ILE A 228 -5.78 -8.03 -11.57
CA ILE A 228 -5.38 -9.39 -11.92
C ILE A 228 -5.82 -9.78 -13.33
N THR A 229 -7.00 -9.34 -13.76
CA THR A 229 -7.47 -9.56 -15.15
C THR A 229 -6.63 -8.78 -16.14
N SER A 230 -6.18 -7.57 -15.81
CA SER A 230 -5.22 -6.80 -16.59
C SER A 230 -3.87 -7.48 -16.70
N LEU A 231 -3.37 -8.08 -15.62
CA LEU A 231 -2.08 -8.79 -15.59
C LEU A 231 -2.08 -9.96 -16.58
N TYR A 232 -3.15 -10.73 -16.64
CA TYR A 232 -3.28 -11.89 -17.53
C TYR A 232 -3.99 -11.59 -18.86
N LYS A 233 -4.28 -10.30 -19.14
CA LYS A 233 -4.91 -9.83 -20.40
C LYS A 233 -6.20 -10.60 -20.70
N THR A 234 -7.09 -10.68 -19.75
CA THR A 234 -8.38 -11.39 -19.86
C THR A 234 -9.49 -10.59 -19.18
N SER A 235 -10.74 -10.84 -19.58
CA SER A 235 -11.92 -10.37 -18.83
C SER A 235 -12.51 -11.47 -17.92
N ASN A 236 -11.90 -12.66 -17.90
CA ASN A 236 -12.38 -13.78 -17.10
C ASN A 236 -11.52 -13.93 -15.84
N LEU A 237 -12.10 -13.59 -14.69
CA LEU A 237 -11.43 -13.65 -13.39
C LEU A 237 -10.95 -15.08 -13.06
N ASN A 238 -11.78 -16.10 -13.31
CA ASN A 238 -11.40 -17.50 -13.03
C ASN A 238 -10.17 -17.92 -13.85
N PHE A 239 -10.10 -17.50 -15.12
CA PHE A 239 -8.93 -17.76 -15.94
C PHE A 239 -7.67 -17.06 -15.35
N ALA A 240 -7.80 -15.80 -14.93
CA ALA A 240 -6.68 -15.07 -14.33
C ALA A 240 -6.19 -15.75 -13.04
N ILE A 241 -7.11 -16.19 -12.17
CA ILE A 241 -6.82 -16.93 -10.94
C ILE A 241 -6.08 -18.24 -11.25
N GLU A 242 -6.54 -19.01 -12.24
CA GLU A 242 -5.87 -20.26 -12.64
C GLU A 242 -4.46 -20.05 -13.19
N GLN A 243 -4.19 -18.91 -13.85
CA GLN A 243 -2.82 -18.57 -14.24
C GLN A 243 -1.97 -18.17 -13.02
N LEU A 244 -2.53 -17.38 -12.10
CA LEU A 244 -1.83 -16.93 -10.90
C LEU A 244 -1.43 -18.09 -9.99
N LYS A 245 -2.30 -19.08 -9.79
CA LYS A 245 -2.04 -20.29 -8.99
C LYS A 245 -0.78 -21.06 -9.42
N LYS A 246 -0.38 -20.93 -10.69
CA LYS A 246 0.84 -21.57 -11.22
C LYS A 246 2.12 -20.80 -10.89
N LYS A 247 1.99 -19.53 -10.43
CA LYS A 247 3.12 -18.59 -10.29
C LYS A 247 3.30 -18.05 -8.90
N CYS A 248 2.24 -18.02 -8.10
CA CYS A 248 2.26 -17.46 -6.75
C CYS A 248 1.54 -18.40 -5.78
N GLU A 249 2.20 -18.77 -4.68
CA GLU A 249 1.64 -19.70 -3.70
C GLU A 249 0.60 -19.04 -2.79
N LEU A 250 0.73 -17.74 -2.54
CA LEU A 250 -0.15 -16.98 -1.66
C LEU A 250 -0.57 -15.67 -2.33
N ALA A 251 -1.87 -15.53 -2.57
CA ALA A 251 -2.41 -14.28 -3.09
C ALA A 251 -3.80 -13.99 -2.52
N ALA A 252 -4.13 -12.71 -2.40
CA ALA A 252 -5.45 -12.25 -2.01
C ALA A 252 -6.00 -11.31 -3.10
N ILE A 253 -7.11 -11.72 -3.73
CA ILE A 253 -7.78 -10.99 -4.78
C ILE A 253 -9.05 -10.39 -4.22
N THR A 254 -9.10 -9.08 -4.03
CA THR A 254 -10.30 -8.40 -3.54
C THR A 254 -11.34 -8.26 -4.65
N VAL A 255 -12.60 -8.55 -4.31
CA VAL A 255 -13.74 -8.53 -5.24
C VAL A 255 -14.84 -7.56 -4.74
N GLY A 256 -14.41 -6.43 -4.24
CA GLY A 256 -15.26 -5.34 -3.74
C GLY A 256 -16.18 -5.79 -2.60
N LYS A 257 -17.47 -5.55 -2.74
CA LYS A 257 -18.48 -5.91 -1.73
C LYS A 257 -18.63 -7.43 -1.52
N ASN A 258 -18.06 -8.24 -2.37
CA ASN A 258 -18.13 -9.70 -2.29
C ASN A 258 -16.93 -10.30 -1.50
N GLY A 259 -16.13 -9.47 -0.85
CA GLY A 259 -15.00 -9.92 -0.02
C GLY A 259 -13.72 -10.15 -0.83
N SER A 260 -13.09 -11.30 -0.68
CA SER A 260 -11.87 -11.64 -1.40
C SER A 260 -11.74 -13.14 -1.69
N ILE A 261 -10.93 -13.46 -2.70
CA ILE A 261 -10.53 -14.83 -3.05
C ILE A 261 -9.09 -14.99 -2.58
N LEU A 262 -8.87 -15.84 -1.60
CA LEU A 262 -7.57 -16.22 -1.11
C LEU A 262 -7.05 -17.42 -1.89
N ILE A 263 -5.90 -17.28 -2.52
CA ILE A 263 -5.15 -18.38 -3.11
C ILE A 263 -4.10 -18.80 -2.08
N SER A 264 -4.09 -20.08 -1.69
CA SER A 264 -3.10 -20.63 -0.78
C SER A 264 -2.77 -22.06 -1.16
N ASN A 265 -1.51 -22.34 -1.52
CA ASN A 265 -1.04 -23.65 -1.94
C ASN A 265 -1.92 -24.27 -3.05
N GLY A 266 -2.24 -23.48 -4.08
CA GLY A 266 -3.04 -23.90 -5.22
C GLY A 266 -4.55 -24.05 -4.96
N LYS A 267 -5.02 -23.80 -3.74
CA LYS A 267 -6.44 -23.82 -3.38
C LYS A 267 -7.02 -22.42 -3.37
N GLU A 268 -8.28 -22.32 -3.76
CA GLU A 268 -9.09 -21.11 -3.63
C GLU A 268 -9.97 -21.19 -2.39
N ILE A 269 -9.99 -20.12 -1.61
CA ILE A 269 -10.80 -20.00 -0.40
C ILE A 269 -11.49 -18.65 -0.48
N ILE A 270 -12.81 -18.66 -0.41
CA ILE A 270 -13.61 -17.44 -0.36
C ILE A 270 -13.55 -16.88 1.06
N ILE A 271 -13.23 -15.59 1.16
CA ILE A 271 -13.25 -14.84 2.40
C ILE A 271 -14.40 -13.84 2.32
N ASP A 272 -15.36 -14.01 3.19
CA ASP A 272 -16.53 -13.15 3.25
C ASP A 272 -16.17 -11.71 3.63
N PRO A 273 -16.91 -10.70 3.15
CA PRO A 273 -16.72 -9.32 3.57
C PRO A 273 -17.26 -9.11 4.99
N TYR A 274 -16.53 -8.34 5.80
CA TYR A 274 -17.06 -7.84 7.07
C TYR A 274 -17.79 -6.52 6.84
N VAL A 275 -19.13 -6.54 6.91
CA VAL A 275 -19.98 -5.36 6.74
C VAL A 275 -20.16 -4.68 8.08
N LEU A 276 -19.33 -3.67 8.39
CA LEU A 276 -19.32 -2.95 9.68
C LEU A 276 -20.16 -1.65 9.66
N GLY A 277 -20.86 -1.41 8.57
CA GLY A 277 -21.74 -0.24 8.41
C GLY A 277 -21.95 0.10 6.93
N LYS A 278 -22.61 1.24 6.68
CA LYS A 278 -22.80 1.77 5.33
C LYS A 278 -21.45 2.21 4.76
N ALA A 279 -21.12 1.77 3.56
CA ALA A 279 -19.95 2.26 2.85
C ALA A 279 -20.12 3.75 2.51
N ILE A 280 -19.12 4.54 2.87
CA ILE A 280 -19.05 5.99 2.64
C ILE A 280 -17.94 6.29 1.63
N ASP A 281 -16.77 5.66 1.80
CA ASP A 281 -15.58 5.92 1.00
C ASP A 281 -14.76 4.63 0.90
N THR A 282 -14.43 4.20 -0.32
CA THR A 282 -13.67 2.97 -0.55
C THR A 282 -12.16 3.20 -0.59
N THR A 283 -11.72 4.46 -0.44
CA THR A 283 -10.29 4.80 -0.42
C THR A 283 -9.57 4.09 0.73
N GLY A 284 -8.47 3.43 0.41
CA GLY A 284 -7.67 2.71 1.40
C GLY A 284 -8.21 1.33 1.80
N ALA A 285 -9.33 0.86 1.23
CA ALA A 285 -9.86 -0.47 1.54
C ALA A 285 -8.84 -1.58 1.24
N GLY A 286 -8.23 -1.53 0.06
CA GLY A 286 -7.15 -2.45 -0.33
C GLY A 286 -5.90 -2.31 0.55
N ASP A 287 -5.57 -1.06 0.93
CA ASP A 287 -4.40 -0.78 1.78
C ASP A 287 -4.58 -1.39 3.18
N LEU A 288 -5.75 -1.20 3.79
CA LEU A 288 -6.03 -1.73 5.12
C LEU A 288 -6.25 -3.25 5.07
N TYR A 289 -6.82 -3.79 3.98
CA TYR A 289 -6.85 -5.23 3.77
C TYR A 289 -5.45 -5.83 3.78
N ALA A 290 -4.54 -5.28 2.96
CA ALA A 290 -3.15 -5.73 2.91
C ALA A 290 -2.43 -5.53 4.27
N GLY A 291 -2.65 -4.40 4.94
CA GLY A 291 -2.09 -4.13 6.27
C GLY A 291 -2.50 -5.18 7.30
N GLY A 292 -3.80 -5.45 7.44
CA GLY A 292 -4.32 -6.47 8.35
C GLY A 292 -3.85 -7.88 7.99
N PHE A 293 -3.83 -8.21 6.70
CA PHE A 293 -3.33 -9.50 6.21
C PHE A 293 -1.86 -9.71 6.55
N LEU A 294 -1.00 -8.72 6.24
CA LEU A 294 0.44 -8.80 6.50
C LEU A 294 0.75 -8.87 8.00
N LYS A 295 -0.03 -8.14 8.82
CA LYS A 295 0.09 -8.23 10.29
C LYS A 295 -0.21 -9.64 10.77
N GLY A 296 -1.33 -10.24 10.35
CA GLY A 296 -1.68 -11.61 10.71
C GLY A 296 -0.60 -12.61 10.33
N LEU A 297 -0.07 -12.53 9.10
CA LEU A 297 1.04 -13.39 8.66
C LEU A 297 2.30 -13.16 9.47
N SER A 298 2.64 -11.91 9.81
CA SER A 298 3.83 -11.60 10.59
C SER A 298 3.75 -12.13 12.03
N ASP A 299 2.54 -12.29 12.56
CA ASP A 299 2.28 -12.92 13.86
C ASP A 299 2.25 -14.47 13.79
N GLY A 300 2.42 -15.03 12.58
CA GLY A 300 2.42 -16.48 12.37
C GLY A 300 1.03 -17.10 12.28
N LEU A 301 -0.02 -16.29 12.07
CA LEU A 301 -1.37 -16.78 11.87
C LEU A 301 -1.51 -17.43 10.47
N SER A 302 -2.54 -18.30 10.33
CA SER A 302 -2.82 -18.92 9.04
C SER A 302 -3.21 -17.89 7.98
N PRO A 303 -2.98 -18.17 6.68
CA PRO A 303 -3.41 -17.26 5.60
C PRO A 303 -4.91 -16.93 5.64
N VAL A 304 -5.76 -17.88 6.02
CA VAL A 304 -7.21 -17.67 6.17
C VAL A 304 -7.52 -16.67 7.28
N MET A 305 -6.89 -16.84 8.46
CA MET A 305 -7.10 -15.91 9.57
C MET A 305 -6.55 -14.52 9.21
N SER A 306 -5.39 -14.46 8.56
CA SER A 306 -4.80 -13.20 8.09
C SER A 306 -5.72 -12.46 7.09
N ALA A 307 -6.37 -13.21 6.18
CA ALA A 307 -7.33 -12.66 5.24
C ALA A 307 -8.60 -12.12 5.94
N ASN A 308 -9.08 -12.82 6.98
CA ASN A 308 -10.19 -12.33 7.80
C ASN A 308 -9.83 -11.03 8.55
N ILE A 309 -8.61 -10.93 9.11
CA ILE A 309 -8.13 -9.69 9.72
C ILE A 309 -8.12 -8.55 8.69
N GLY A 310 -7.58 -8.81 7.48
CA GLY A 310 -7.62 -7.87 6.36
C GLY A 310 -9.05 -7.44 6.01
N SER A 311 -9.98 -8.40 5.95
CA SER A 311 -11.40 -8.14 5.65
C SER A 311 -12.08 -7.26 6.72
N VAL A 312 -11.80 -7.47 8.01
CA VAL A 312 -12.29 -6.60 9.10
C VAL A 312 -11.74 -5.19 8.95
N CYS A 313 -10.43 -5.03 8.71
CA CYS A 313 -9.81 -3.72 8.53
C CYS A 313 -10.38 -2.98 7.31
N ALA A 314 -10.56 -3.67 6.18
CA ALA A 314 -11.18 -3.11 4.97
C ALA A 314 -12.64 -2.74 5.20
N GLY A 315 -13.42 -3.63 5.84
CA GLY A 315 -14.83 -3.38 6.19
C GLY A 315 -15.03 -2.20 7.12
N HIS A 316 -14.05 -1.96 8.02
CA HIS A 316 -14.06 -0.78 8.87
C HIS A 316 -13.77 0.50 8.08
N ILE A 317 -12.69 0.54 7.30
CA ILE A 317 -12.27 1.79 6.67
C ILE A 317 -13.28 2.31 5.66
N VAL A 318 -13.99 1.45 4.94
CA VAL A 318 -15.02 1.89 3.98
C VAL A 318 -16.20 2.61 4.64
N THR A 319 -16.36 2.53 5.97
CA THR A 319 -17.36 3.32 6.74
C THR A 319 -16.84 4.68 7.15
N LYS A 320 -15.64 5.07 6.80
CA LYS A 320 -14.97 6.32 7.17
C LYS A 320 -14.58 7.12 5.94
N LEU A 321 -14.30 8.41 6.14
CA LEU A 321 -13.68 9.24 5.12
C LEU A 321 -12.15 9.11 5.23
N GLY A 322 -11.50 8.79 4.13
CA GLY A 322 -10.03 8.70 4.05
C GLY A 322 -9.51 7.28 4.23
N SER A 323 -8.20 7.17 4.03
CA SER A 323 -7.47 5.90 3.97
C SER A 323 -6.88 5.45 5.32
N ARG A 324 -7.17 6.18 6.41
CA ARG A 324 -6.63 5.87 7.75
C ARG A 324 -7.71 5.89 8.81
N SER A 325 -7.66 4.91 9.69
CA SER A 325 -8.57 4.80 10.84
C SER A 325 -8.00 5.52 12.06
N SER A 326 -8.89 6.12 12.85
CA SER A 326 -8.59 6.55 14.22
C SER A 326 -9.16 5.59 15.27
N ALA A 327 -9.80 4.50 14.86
CA ALA A 327 -10.36 3.50 15.75
C ALA A 327 -9.29 2.53 16.27
N ASP A 328 -9.58 1.91 17.40
CA ASP A 328 -8.81 0.77 17.90
C ASP A 328 -9.10 -0.48 17.04
N LEU A 329 -8.26 -0.71 16.03
CA LEU A 329 -8.40 -1.83 15.11
C LEU A 329 -8.21 -3.17 15.82
N SER A 330 -7.35 -3.26 16.84
CA SER A 330 -7.13 -4.49 17.60
C SER A 330 -8.39 -4.90 18.34
N ASN A 331 -9.11 -3.93 18.92
CA ASN A 331 -10.39 -4.20 19.57
C ASN A 331 -11.48 -4.64 18.56
N LEU A 332 -11.50 -4.05 17.36
CA LEU A 332 -12.41 -4.50 16.30
C LEU A 332 -12.13 -5.96 15.89
N ILE A 333 -10.87 -6.32 15.72
CA ILE A 333 -10.47 -7.69 15.39
C ILE A 333 -10.87 -8.66 16.50
N LYS A 334 -10.62 -8.28 17.77
CA LYS A 334 -11.03 -9.08 18.91
C LYS A 334 -12.55 -9.31 18.94
N LEU A 335 -13.34 -8.27 18.66
CA LEU A 335 -14.81 -8.33 18.66
C LEU A 335 -15.34 -9.25 17.56
N HIS A 336 -14.78 -9.19 16.36
CA HIS A 336 -15.31 -9.88 15.19
C HIS A 336 -14.69 -11.26 14.93
N LEU A 337 -13.45 -11.48 15.35
CA LEU A 337 -12.72 -12.74 15.10
C LEU A 337 -12.41 -13.51 16.39
N ASN A 338 -12.70 -12.93 17.55
CA ASN A 338 -12.42 -13.53 18.87
C ASN A 338 -10.93 -13.91 19.05
N ILE A 339 -10.03 -13.13 18.51
CA ILE A 339 -8.57 -13.26 18.67
C ILE A 339 -7.96 -11.97 19.21
N ASN A 340 -6.82 -12.09 19.90
CA ASN A 340 -5.98 -10.94 20.25
C ASN A 340 -4.82 -10.86 19.28
N ILE A 341 -4.51 -9.64 18.84
CA ILE A 341 -3.48 -9.36 17.84
C ILE A 341 -2.66 -8.14 18.29
#